data_8bcb8239631d2e788e22de80231538de
#
_entry.id   8bcb8239631d2e788e22de80231538de
#
_cell.length_a   1.000
_cell.length_b   1.000
_cell.length_c   1.000
_cell.angle_alpha   90.00
_cell.angle_beta   90.00
_cell.angle_gamma   90.00
#
_symmetry.space_group_name_H-M   'P 1'
#
loop_
_entity.id
_entity.type
_entity.pdbx_description
1 polymer ?
#
loop_
_entity_poly.entity_id
_entity_poly.type
_entity_poly.pdbx_seq_one_letter_code
_entity_poly.pdbx_strand_id
1 'polypeptide(L)'
;MQYRDYGKTGLKVSALGFGAMRLPTRPDGTCDDERAVPILRRAIELGVTYFDSAYDYLRGTSEIAVGRAIRPYPRETVILSTKIPIGGLNAGSFRERLETQLKRFNTSYIDVLHFHSLSWDAFRRYGMGKGGCLEGARRAQGEGLIR
;
A
#
# COMPACT_ATOMS: atom_id res chain seq x y z
N MET A 1 18.03 -4.62 13.54
CA MET A 1 17.29 -5.10 12.35
C MET A 1 18.26 -5.39 11.21
N GLN A 2 18.06 -6.46 10.44
CA GLN A 2 18.80 -6.71 9.20
C GLN A 2 18.06 -6.09 8.02
N TYR A 3 18.79 -5.66 6.99
CA TYR A 3 18.22 -5.05 5.78
C TYR A 3 18.65 -5.83 4.54
N ARG A 4 17.81 -5.81 3.50
CA ARG A 4 18.04 -6.50 2.23
C ARG A 4 17.71 -5.57 1.06
N ASP A 5 18.38 -5.76 -0.04
CA ASP A 5 17.99 -5.11 -1.30
C ASP A 5 16.68 -5.73 -1.80
N TYR A 6 15.73 -4.89 -2.17
CA TYR A 6 14.43 -5.32 -2.70
C TYR A 6 14.55 -5.57 -4.20
N GLY A 7 15.10 -6.73 -4.53
CA GLY A 7 15.39 -7.10 -5.92
C GLY A 7 16.32 -6.10 -6.59
N LYS A 8 15.93 -5.64 -7.79
CA LYS A 8 16.68 -4.64 -8.60
C LYS A 8 16.04 -3.25 -8.56
N THR A 9 15.19 -2.98 -7.57
CA THR A 9 14.42 -1.72 -7.48
C THR A 9 15.24 -0.54 -6.94
N GLY A 10 16.41 -0.80 -6.36
CA GLY A 10 17.19 0.21 -5.64
C GLY A 10 16.69 0.50 -4.22
N LEU A 11 15.57 -0.11 -3.80
CA LEU A 11 15.05 0.01 -2.44
C LEU A 11 15.78 -0.93 -1.49
N LYS A 12 16.04 -0.47 -0.27
CA LYS A 12 16.54 -1.28 0.83
C LYS A 12 15.47 -1.43 1.89
N VAL A 13 15.07 -2.66 2.20
CA VAL A 13 13.98 -2.97 3.11
C VAL A 13 14.49 -3.77 4.33
N SER A 14 13.81 -3.64 5.47
CA SER A 14 14.03 -4.52 6.62
C SER A 14 13.70 -5.96 6.24
N ALA A 15 14.49 -6.91 6.76
CA ALA A 15 14.27 -8.35 6.52
C ALA A 15 12.90 -8.82 7.06
N LEU A 16 12.36 -8.12 8.06
CA LEU A 16 10.99 -8.28 8.56
C LEU A 16 10.13 -7.15 8.01
N GLY A 17 9.08 -7.46 7.24
CA GLY A 17 8.02 -6.53 6.86
C GLY A 17 6.85 -6.61 7.84
N PHE A 18 6.09 -5.52 7.97
CA PHE A 18 4.89 -5.46 8.80
C PHE A 18 3.63 -5.51 7.94
N GLY A 19 2.84 -6.59 8.09
CA GLY A 19 1.54 -6.72 7.42
C GLY A 19 0.41 -6.08 8.24
N ALA A 20 -0.28 -5.10 7.66
CA ALA A 20 -1.35 -4.34 8.33
C ALA A 20 -2.77 -4.94 8.13
N MET A 21 -2.87 -6.19 7.69
CA MET A 21 -4.15 -6.87 7.51
C MET A 21 -4.84 -7.25 8.82
N ARG A 22 -4.05 -7.53 9.88
CA ARG A 22 -4.53 -8.07 11.16
C ARG A 22 -4.30 -7.12 12.33
N LEU A 23 -4.37 -5.80 12.07
CA LEU A 23 -4.36 -4.80 13.13
C LEU A 23 -5.57 -4.96 14.06
N PRO A 24 -5.50 -4.48 15.32
CA PRO A 24 -6.65 -4.44 16.20
C PRO A 24 -7.86 -3.76 15.55
N THR A 25 -9.04 -4.34 15.75
CA THR A 25 -10.30 -3.84 15.17
C THR A 25 -11.32 -3.47 16.22
N ARG A 26 -12.20 -2.55 15.86
CA ARG A 26 -13.45 -2.26 16.54
C ARG A 26 -14.52 -3.31 16.20
N PRO A 27 -15.64 -3.35 16.92
CA PRO A 27 -16.74 -4.31 16.64
C PRO A 27 -17.32 -4.21 15.21
N ASP A 28 -17.23 -3.03 14.58
CA ASP A 28 -17.70 -2.80 13.21
C ASP A 28 -16.70 -3.28 12.13
N GLY A 29 -15.55 -3.85 12.53
CA GLY A 29 -14.50 -4.35 11.64
C GLY A 29 -13.55 -3.27 11.09
N THR A 30 -13.69 -2.02 11.50
CA THR A 30 -12.71 -0.96 11.19
C THR A 30 -11.48 -1.07 12.10
N CYS A 31 -10.37 -0.45 11.69
CA CYS A 31 -9.16 -0.41 12.52
C CYS A 31 -9.40 0.37 13.81
N ASP A 32 -8.94 -0.18 14.92
CA ASP A 32 -8.85 0.53 16.20
C ASP A 32 -7.51 1.28 16.25
N ASP A 33 -7.54 2.53 15.82
CA ASP A 33 -6.32 3.35 15.70
C ASP A 33 -5.61 3.57 17.04
N GLU A 34 -6.35 3.65 18.14
CA GLU A 34 -5.76 3.87 19.48
C GLU A 34 -4.84 2.71 19.88
N ARG A 35 -5.20 1.50 19.45
CA ARG A 35 -4.40 0.30 19.67
C ARG A 35 -3.42 0.01 18.54
N ALA A 36 -3.79 0.26 17.29
CA ALA A 36 -3.00 -0.09 16.12
C ALA A 36 -1.81 0.85 15.89
N VAL A 37 -2.01 2.17 16.03
CA VAL A 37 -0.96 3.16 15.76
C VAL A 37 0.27 2.99 16.67
N PRO A 38 0.14 2.76 17.99
CA PRO A 38 1.31 2.46 18.84
C PRO A 38 2.06 1.21 18.42
N ILE A 39 1.37 0.14 18.00
CA ILE A 39 2.00 -1.09 17.51
C ILE A 39 2.83 -0.82 16.25
N LEU A 40 2.27 -0.09 15.28
CA LEU A 40 2.96 0.29 14.04
C LEU A 40 4.18 1.17 14.32
N ARG A 41 4.06 2.17 15.20
CA ARG A 41 5.19 3.02 15.61
C ARG A 41 6.27 2.22 16.31
N ARG A 42 5.89 1.29 17.18
CA ARG A 42 6.86 0.39 17.83
C ARG A 42 7.64 -0.45 16.82
N ALA A 43 6.99 -0.91 15.75
CA ALA A 43 7.67 -1.61 14.66
C ALA A 43 8.71 -0.71 13.97
N ILE A 44 8.37 0.56 13.69
CA ILE A 44 9.32 1.53 13.10
C ILE A 44 10.52 1.75 14.02
N GLU A 45 10.28 1.97 15.30
CA GLU A 45 11.36 2.15 16.32
C GLU A 45 12.29 0.95 16.40
N LEU A 46 11.78 -0.26 16.17
CA LEU A 46 12.56 -1.51 16.09
C LEU A 46 13.27 -1.72 14.76
N GLY A 47 13.15 -0.76 13.83
CA GLY A 47 13.83 -0.74 12.54
C GLY A 47 13.08 -1.44 11.40
N VAL A 48 11.77 -1.71 11.54
CA VAL A 48 10.95 -2.15 10.42
C VAL A 48 10.75 -0.97 9.48
N THR A 49 11.07 -1.15 8.20
CA THR A 49 10.92 -0.12 7.18
C THR A 49 9.85 -0.43 6.15
N TYR A 50 9.43 -1.69 6.00
CA TYR A 50 8.46 -2.13 4.98
C TYR A 50 7.11 -2.41 5.62
N PHE A 51 6.08 -1.64 5.22
CA PHE A 51 4.70 -1.75 5.70
C PHE A 51 3.77 -2.10 4.55
N ASP A 52 3.05 -3.21 4.69
CA ASP A 52 2.17 -3.76 3.66
C ASP A 52 0.70 -3.66 4.08
N SER A 53 -0.10 -2.99 3.27
CA SER A 53 -1.54 -2.86 3.43
C SER A 53 -2.29 -3.27 2.14
N ALA A 54 -3.58 -2.97 2.05
CA ALA A 54 -4.38 -3.09 0.85
C ALA A 54 -5.62 -2.19 0.91
N TYR A 55 -6.18 -1.87 -0.26
CA TYR A 55 -7.36 -1.01 -0.42
C TYR A 55 -8.54 -1.42 0.46
N ASP A 56 -8.77 -2.75 0.61
CA ASP A 56 -9.95 -3.29 1.30
C ASP A 56 -9.66 -3.75 2.75
N TYR A 57 -8.41 -3.72 3.22
CA TYR A 57 -8.09 -4.20 4.56
C TYR A 57 -8.80 -3.37 5.62
N LEU A 58 -9.46 -4.07 6.54
CA LEU A 58 -10.20 -3.47 7.65
C LEU A 58 -11.19 -2.39 7.15
N ARG A 59 -11.96 -2.73 6.11
CA ARG A 59 -12.92 -1.82 5.46
C ARG A 59 -12.27 -0.51 4.95
N GLY A 60 -11.02 -0.58 4.50
CA GLY A 60 -10.25 0.55 3.98
C GLY A 60 -9.60 1.43 5.05
N THR A 61 -9.69 1.04 6.34
CA THR A 61 -9.11 1.83 7.45
C THR A 61 -7.68 1.42 7.82
N SER A 62 -7.19 0.27 7.33
CA SER A 62 -5.80 -0.15 7.54
C SER A 62 -4.80 0.86 7.00
N GLU A 63 -5.02 1.38 5.78
CA GLU A 63 -4.17 2.40 5.17
C GLU A 63 -4.17 3.72 5.96
N ILE A 64 -5.31 4.08 6.56
CA ILE A 64 -5.43 5.27 7.41
C ILE A 64 -4.57 5.09 8.68
N ALA A 65 -4.65 3.93 9.34
CA ALA A 65 -3.86 3.63 10.53
C ALA A 65 -2.36 3.66 10.25
N VAL A 66 -1.92 3.05 9.14
CA VAL A 66 -0.51 3.11 8.71
C VAL A 66 -0.09 4.56 8.42
N GLY A 67 -0.89 5.33 7.69
CA GLY A 67 -0.62 6.75 7.40
C GLY A 67 -0.46 7.58 8.68
N ARG A 68 -1.32 7.35 9.69
CA ARG A 68 -1.22 8.00 11.01
C ARG A 68 0.05 7.59 11.77
N ALA A 69 0.43 6.33 11.65
CA ALA A 69 1.62 5.83 12.34
C ALA A 69 2.91 6.42 11.80
N ILE A 70 3.05 6.52 10.47
CA ILE A 70 4.27 7.00 9.81
C ILE A 70 4.41 8.53 9.84
N ARG A 71 3.34 9.28 10.10
CA ARG A 71 3.31 10.75 10.03
C ARG A 71 4.43 11.47 10.79
N PRO A 72 4.89 11.00 11.99
CA PRO A 72 6.01 11.64 12.69
C PRO A 72 7.39 11.37 12.11
N TYR A 73 7.51 10.46 11.15
CA TYR A 73 8.79 10.02 10.58
C TYR A 73 9.00 10.59 9.18
N PRO A 74 10.26 10.83 8.74
CA PRO A 74 10.53 11.21 7.36
C PRO A 74 9.98 10.15 6.40
N ARG A 75 9.18 10.57 5.39
CA ARG A 75 8.43 9.66 4.51
C ARG A 75 9.34 8.66 3.78
N GLU A 76 10.53 9.08 3.42
CA GLU A 76 11.54 8.29 2.71
C GLU A 76 12.17 7.17 3.55
N THR A 77 11.99 7.19 4.86
CA THR A 77 12.49 6.12 5.76
C THR A 77 11.56 4.92 5.82
N VAL A 78 10.36 5.02 5.25
CA VAL A 78 9.33 3.98 5.26
C VAL A 78 8.98 3.60 3.82
N ILE A 79 8.98 2.31 3.54
CA ILE A 79 8.52 1.72 2.28
C ILE A 79 7.06 1.32 2.44
N LEU A 80 6.16 2.03 1.76
CA LEU A 80 4.74 1.72 1.73
C LEU A 80 4.41 0.79 0.57
N SER A 81 3.94 -0.40 0.91
CA SER A 81 3.36 -1.36 -0.02
C SER A 81 1.84 -1.40 0.15
N THR A 82 1.11 -1.36 -0.94
CA THR A 82 -0.34 -1.56 -0.92
C THR A 82 -0.83 -2.28 -2.17
N LYS A 83 -2.15 -2.57 -2.22
CA LYS A 83 -2.73 -3.41 -3.27
C LYS A 83 -4.08 -2.86 -3.70
N ILE A 84 -4.37 -2.95 -5.00
CA ILE A 84 -5.68 -2.62 -5.60
C ILE A 84 -6.25 -3.87 -6.25
N PRO A 85 -7.45 -4.35 -5.86
CA PRO A 85 -8.15 -5.37 -6.62
C PRO A 85 -8.65 -4.77 -7.94
N ILE A 86 -8.23 -5.35 -9.08
CA ILE A 86 -8.49 -4.77 -10.41
C ILE A 86 -9.77 -5.30 -11.08
N GLY A 87 -10.46 -6.24 -10.48
CA GLY A 87 -11.70 -6.81 -11.05
C GLY A 87 -12.74 -5.70 -11.32
N GLY A 88 -13.20 -5.62 -12.57
CA GLY A 88 -14.18 -4.61 -13.01
C GLY A 88 -13.61 -3.21 -13.24
N LEU A 89 -12.30 -2.98 -13.07
CA LEU A 89 -11.70 -1.67 -13.25
C LEU A 89 -11.13 -1.47 -14.66
N ASN A 90 -11.01 -0.20 -15.03
CA ASN A 90 -10.21 0.31 -16.14
C ASN A 90 -9.14 1.29 -15.61
N ALA A 91 -8.35 1.90 -16.50
CA ALA A 91 -7.29 2.83 -16.12
C ALA A 91 -7.80 4.03 -15.31
N GLY A 92 -9.00 4.54 -15.61
CA GLY A 92 -9.61 5.68 -14.90
C GLY A 92 -10.01 5.31 -13.48
N SER A 93 -10.82 4.27 -13.31
CA SER A 93 -11.26 3.81 -11.99
C SER A 93 -10.13 3.23 -11.13
N PHE A 94 -9.08 2.67 -11.76
CA PHE A 94 -7.83 2.33 -11.08
C PHE A 94 -7.18 3.57 -10.49
N ARG A 95 -7.10 4.67 -11.27
CA ARG A 95 -6.55 5.96 -10.82
C ARG A 95 -7.31 6.52 -9.61
N GLU A 96 -8.63 6.49 -9.63
CA GLU A 96 -9.46 6.94 -8.51
C GLU A 96 -9.18 6.16 -7.23
N ARG A 97 -8.99 4.83 -7.33
CA ARG A 97 -8.61 4.00 -6.18
C ARG A 97 -7.21 4.35 -5.67
N LEU A 98 -6.23 4.54 -6.55
CA LEU A 98 -4.89 4.96 -6.16
C LEU A 98 -4.92 6.31 -5.43
N GLU A 99 -5.65 7.29 -5.93
CA GLU A 99 -5.81 8.60 -5.27
C GLU A 99 -6.48 8.47 -3.90
N THR A 100 -7.44 7.56 -3.77
CA THR A 100 -8.05 7.24 -2.47
C THR A 100 -7.01 6.67 -1.50
N GLN A 101 -6.13 5.76 -1.96
CA GLN A 101 -5.05 5.21 -1.12
C GLN A 101 -4.04 6.27 -0.71
N LEU A 102 -3.62 7.14 -1.64
CA LEU A 102 -2.72 8.27 -1.33
C LEU A 102 -3.32 9.19 -0.25
N LYS A 103 -4.62 9.49 -0.33
CA LYS A 103 -5.35 10.26 0.70
C LYS A 103 -5.39 9.53 2.04
N ARG A 104 -5.68 8.22 2.06
CA ARG A 104 -5.73 7.40 3.28
C ARG A 104 -4.38 7.34 3.98
N PHE A 105 -3.30 7.12 3.24
CA PHE A 105 -1.94 7.15 3.77
C PHE A 105 -1.44 8.55 4.11
N ASN A 106 -2.10 9.59 3.60
CA ASN A 106 -1.65 10.99 3.67
C ASN A 106 -0.24 11.16 3.11
N THR A 107 -0.03 10.69 1.88
CA THR A 107 1.26 10.72 1.17
C THR A 107 1.08 11.10 -0.30
N SER A 108 2.14 11.60 -0.93
CA SER A 108 2.16 11.93 -2.35
C SER A 108 2.54 10.74 -3.24
N TYR A 109 3.06 9.64 -2.69
CA TYR A 109 3.47 8.47 -3.46
C TYR A 109 3.40 7.17 -2.67
N ILE A 110 3.25 6.05 -3.39
CA ILE A 110 3.37 4.67 -2.91
C ILE A 110 4.67 4.08 -3.45
N ASP A 111 5.44 3.39 -2.62
CA ASP A 111 6.71 2.79 -3.05
C ASP A 111 6.48 1.51 -3.86
N VAL A 112 5.54 0.65 -3.42
CA VAL A 112 5.23 -0.63 -4.08
C VAL A 112 3.72 -0.80 -4.19
N LEU A 113 3.23 -0.94 -5.42
CA LEU A 113 1.80 -1.20 -5.68
C LEU A 113 1.60 -2.56 -6.34
N HIS A 114 0.70 -3.36 -5.78
CA HIS A 114 0.33 -4.66 -6.32
C HIS A 114 -1.09 -4.66 -6.89
N PHE A 115 -1.33 -5.48 -7.90
CA PHE A 115 -2.67 -5.92 -8.23
C PHE A 115 -3.08 -7.03 -7.26
N HIS A 116 -4.15 -6.80 -6.48
CA HIS A 116 -4.53 -7.64 -5.36
C HIS A 116 -5.18 -8.95 -5.82
N SER A 117 -4.75 -10.09 -5.24
CA SER A 117 -5.32 -11.42 -5.50
C SER A 117 -5.45 -11.72 -7.00
N LEU A 118 -4.42 -11.40 -7.76
CA LEU A 118 -4.44 -11.41 -9.21
C LEU A 118 -4.49 -12.83 -9.76
N SER A 119 -5.55 -13.18 -10.51
CA SER A 119 -5.58 -14.32 -11.40
C SER A 119 -5.16 -13.94 -12.83
N TRP A 120 -4.71 -14.91 -13.62
CA TRP A 120 -4.37 -14.67 -15.03
C TRP A 120 -5.55 -14.12 -15.82
N ASP A 121 -6.76 -14.65 -15.60
CA ASP A 121 -7.98 -14.18 -16.27
C ASP A 121 -8.33 -12.74 -15.89
N ALA A 122 -8.23 -12.37 -14.60
CA ALA A 122 -8.43 -11.00 -14.18
C ALA A 122 -7.38 -10.06 -14.78
N PHE A 123 -6.11 -10.48 -14.82
CA PHE A 123 -5.05 -9.69 -15.44
C PHE A 123 -5.29 -9.48 -16.92
N ARG A 124 -5.63 -10.53 -17.66
CA ARG A 124 -5.92 -10.45 -19.09
C ARG A 124 -7.13 -9.57 -19.38
N ARG A 125 -8.19 -9.67 -18.57
CA ARG A 125 -9.46 -8.96 -18.78
C ARG A 125 -9.41 -7.50 -18.37
N TYR A 126 -8.81 -7.17 -17.26
CA TYR A 126 -8.84 -5.84 -16.63
C TYR A 126 -7.46 -5.17 -16.56
N GLY A 127 -6.38 -5.94 -16.57
CA GLY A 127 -5.01 -5.43 -16.52
C GLY A 127 -4.47 -5.03 -17.87
N MET A 128 -4.59 -5.94 -18.85
CA MET A 128 -3.96 -5.79 -20.18
C MET A 128 -4.84 -4.96 -21.14
N GLY A 129 -4.21 -4.50 -22.22
CA GLY A 129 -4.89 -3.79 -23.31
C GLY A 129 -4.99 -2.29 -23.09
N LYS A 130 -5.51 -1.61 -24.12
CA LYS A 130 -5.71 -0.15 -24.12
C LYS A 130 -6.78 0.21 -23.10
N GLY A 131 -6.47 1.14 -22.21
CA GLY A 131 -7.36 1.55 -21.13
C GLY A 131 -7.43 0.58 -19.95
N GLY A 132 -6.60 -0.46 -19.89
CA GLY A 132 -6.52 -1.40 -18.77
C GLY A 132 -5.75 -0.85 -17.56
N CYS A 133 -5.87 -1.55 -16.42
CA CYS A 133 -5.25 -1.10 -15.16
C CYS A 133 -3.72 -1.02 -15.23
N LEU A 134 -3.06 -1.85 -16.06
CA LEU A 134 -1.60 -1.78 -16.23
C LEU A 134 -1.17 -0.46 -16.90
N GLU A 135 -1.95 0.01 -17.90
CA GLU A 135 -1.72 1.32 -18.51
C GLU A 135 -1.89 2.44 -17.46
N GLY A 136 -2.96 2.36 -16.63
CA GLY A 136 -3.19 3.29 -15.53
C GLY A 136 -2.03 3.29 -14.51
N ALA A 137 -1.53 2.11 -14.14
CA ALA A 137 -0.42 1.96 -13.21
C ALA A 137 0.89 2.55 -13.78
N ARG A 138 1.21 2.27 -15.06
CA ARG A 138 2.40 2.84 -15.73
C ARG A 138 2.33 4.35 -15.85
N ARG A 139 1.15 4.91 -16.15
CA ARG A 139 0.94 6.35 -16.17
C ARG A 139 1.18 6.96 -14.79
N ALA A 140 0.59 6.39 -13.75
CA ALA A 140 0.78 6.83 -12.38
C ALA A 140 2.25 6.71 -11.93
N GLN A 141 2.98 5.70 -12.42
CA GLN A 141 4.42 5.56 -12.18
C GLN A 141 5.21 6.67 -12.89
N GLY A 142 4.90 6.99 -14.15
CA GLY A 142 5.51 8.09 -14.88
C GLY A 142 5.24 9.47 -14.24
N GLU A 143 4.14 9.62 -13.52
CA GLU A 143 3.78 10.82 -12.75
C GLU A 143 4.40 10.84 -11.32
N GLY A 144 5.12 9.79 -10.92
CA GLY A 144 5.77 9.69 -9.61
C GLY A 144 4.82 9.35 -8.45
N LEU A 145 3.58 8.93 -8.72
CA LEU A 145 2.63 8.49 -7.69
C LEU A 145 2.89 7.05 -7.24
N ILE A 146 3.57 6.27 -8.06
CA ILE A 146 4.10 4.93 -7.78
C ILE A 146 5.59 4.95 -8.16
N ARG A 147 6.43 4.39 -7.30
CA ARG A 147 7.89 4.31 -7.52
C ARG A 147 8.38 3.01 -8.13
#